data_ae8798b771344de9936658f15f97bd3a
#
_entry.id   ae8798b771344de9936658f15f97bd3a
#
_cell.length_a   1.000
_cell.length_b   1.000
_cell.length_c   1.000
_cell.angle_alpha   90.00
_cell.angle_beta   90.00
_cell.angle_gamma   90.00
#
_symmetry.space_group_name_H-M   'P 1'
#
loop_
_entity.id
_entity.type
_entity.pdbx_description
1 polymer ?
#
loop_
_entity_poly.entity_id
_entity_poly.type
_entity_poly.pdbx_seq_one_letter_code
_entity_poly.pdbx_strand_id
1 'polypeptide(L)' 'MADEDIEHAIDNVMSIDDQDDDTRLYIGSARNADLLEVVTIVRDDGSELVIHAMKMRPKYRRLLPGD' A
#
# COMPACT_ATOMS: atom_id res chain seq x y z
N MET A 1 6.12 3.20 11.90
CA MET A 1 4.69 2.94 11.64
C MET A 1 4.32 1.59 12.24
N ALA A 2 3.18 1.50 12.91
CA ALA A 2 2.78 0.26 13.58
C ALA A 2 2.35 -0.81 12.60
N ASP A 3 2.71 -2.07 12.88
CA ASP A 3 2.36 -3.20 12.00
C ASP A 3 0.84 -3.33 11.81
N GLU A 4 0.06 -3.05 12.85
CA GLU A 4 -1.40 -3.10 12.76
C GLU A 4 -1.95 -2.10 11.76
N ASP A 5 -1.33 -0.93 11.64
CA ASP A 5 -1.75 0.08 10.66
C ASP A 5 -1.44 -0.36 9.24
N ILE A 6 -0.30 -1.00 9.03
CA ILE A 6 0.08 -1.55 7.73
C ILE A 6 -0.88 -2.67 7.34
N GLU A 7 -1.17 -3.59 8.25
CA GLU A 7 -2.12 -4.69 8.01
C GLU A 7 -3.51 -4.15 7.70
N HIS A 8 -3.96 -3.14 8.45
CA HIS A 8 -5.26 -2.52 8.21
C HIS A 8 -5.33 -1.88 6.83
N ALA A 9 -4.25 -1.21 6.41
CA ALA A 9 -4.20 -0.57 5.10
C ALA A 9 -4.26 -1.60 3.98
N ILE A 10 -3.59 -2.74 4.13
CA ILE A 10 -3.64 -3.82 3.14
C ILE A 10 -5.02 -4.47 3.11
N ASP A 11 -5.62 -4.73 4.27
CA ASP A 11 -6.96 -5.31 4.36
C ASP A 11 -8.05 -4.37 3.81
N ASN A 12 -7.80 -3.06 3.84
CA ASN A 12 -8.73 -2.05 3.36
C ASN A 12 -8.15 -1.30 2.17
N VAL A 13 -7.51 -2.03 1.28
CA VAL A 13 -6.84 -1.45 0.13
C VAL A 13 -7.85 -0.80 -0.82
N MET A 14 -7.53 0.40 -1.28
CA MET A 14 -8.35 1.18 -2.19
C MET A 14 -7.78 1.16 -3.61
N SER A 15 -6.48 0.96 -3.75
CA SER A 15 -5.82 0.89 -5.04
C SER A 15 -4.56 0.05 -4.94
N ILE A 16 -4.32 -0.76 -5.97
CA ILE A 16 -3.09 -1.56 -6.10
C ILE A 16 -2.47 -1.19 -7.44
N ASP A 17 -1.18 -0.88 -7.43
CA ASP A 17 -0.45 -0.52 -8.64
C ASP A 17 0.87 -1.29 -8.70
N ASP A 18 1.07 -2.05 -9.78
CA ASP A 18 2.34 -2.76 -9.99
C ASP A 18 3.37 -1.75 -10.50
N GLN A 19 4.41 -1.51 -9.71
CA GLN A 19 5.44 -0.51 -10.03
C GLN A 19 6.48 -1.09 -10.99
N ASP A 20 6.92 -2.33 -10.69
CA ASP A 20 7.90 -3.08 -11.46
C ASP A 20 7.45 -4.54 -11.48
N ASP A 21 8.26 -5.41 -12.08
CA ASP A 21 7.93 -6.84 -12.19
C ASP A 21 7.68 -7.49 -10.84
N ASP A 22 8.38 -7.05 -9.80
CA ASP A 22 8.32 -7.65 -8.47
C ASP A 22 7.92 -6.67 -7.36
N THR A 23 7.56 -5.42 -7.70
CA THR A 23 7.24 -4.39 -6.73
C THR A 23 5.79 -3.95 -6.88
N ARG A 24 5.06 -3.91 -5.76
CA ARG A 24 3.64 -3.56 -5.75
C ARG A 24 3.37 -2.45 -4.75
N LEU A 25 2.57 -1.46 -5.16
CA LEU A 25 2.15 -0.35 -4.30
C LEU A 25 0.69 -0.54 -3.90
N TYR A 26 0.44 -0.51 -2.60
CA TYR A 26 -0.92 -0.52 -2.04
C TYR A 26 -1.24 0.86 -1.47
N ILE A 27 -2.41 1.38 -1.80
CA ILE A 27 -2.96 2.56 -1.13
C ILE A 27 -4.18 2.10 -0.34
N GLY A 28 -4.13 2.27 0.97
CA GLY A 28 -5.22 1.85 1.84
C GLY A 28 -5.29 2.72 3.09
N SER A 29 -6.35 2.57 3.87
CA SER A 29 -6.52 3.39 5.07
C SER A 29 -6.00 2.68 6.32
N ALA A 30 -5.29 3.44 7.16
CA ALA A 30 -4.91 3.01 8.49
C ALA A 30 -6.13 3.02 9.42
N ARG A 31 -5.95 2.52 10.66
CA ARG A 31 -7.04 2.44 11.65
C ARG A 31 -7.65 3.80 11.97
N ASN A 32 -6.85 4.88 11.87
CA ASN A 32 -7.31 6.25 12.12
C ASN A 32 -7.84 6.93 10.85
N ALA A 33 -8.06 6.19 9.78
CA ALA A 33 -8.55 6.66 8.48
C ALA A 33 -7.53 7.45 7.66
N ASP A 34 -6.30 7.61 8.11
CA ASP A 34 -5.24 8.18 7.28
C ASP A 34 -4.91 7.22 6.12
N LEU A 35 -4.66 7.78 4.95
CA LEU A 35 -4.24 6.97 3.80
C LEU A 35 -2.75 6.68 3.90
N LEU A 36 -2.40 5.42 3.64
CA LEU A 36 -1.01 4.96 3.65
C LEU A 36 -0.61 4.48 2.27
N GLU A 37 0.67 4.67 1.94
CA GLU A 37 1.30 4.00 0.81
C GLU A 37 2.19 2.88 1.35
N VAL A 38 1.97 1.66 0.87
CA VAL A 38 2.73 0.49 1.29
C VAL A 38 3.29 -0.17 0.04
N VAL A 39 4.62 -0.35 0.03
CA VAL A 39 5.30 -1.00 -1.09
C VAL A 39 5.80 -2.35 -0.65
N THR A 40 5.54 -3.37 -1.47
CA THR A 40 6.00 -4.73 -1.21
C THR A 40 6.87 -5.23 -2.35
N ILE A 41 7.73 -6.20 -2.04
CA ILE A 41 8.36 -7.05 -3.03
C ILE A 41 7.56 -8.34 -3.09
N VAL A 42 7.12 -8.72 -4.28
CA VAL A 42 6.42 -9.99 -4.53
C VAL A 42 7.46 -11.05 -4.87
N ARG A 43 7.48 -12.12 -4.11
CA ARG A 43 8.44 -13.21 -4.30
C ARG A 43 7.89 -14.28 -5.24
N ASP A 44 8.78 -15.12 -5.77
CA ASP A 44 8.42 -16.19 -6.70
C ASP A 44 7.39 -17.17 -6.12
N ASP A 45 7.38 -17.37 -4.80
CA ASP A 45 6.43 -18.26 -4.12
C ASP A 45 5.07 -17.59 -3.86
N GLY A 46 4.90 -16.34 -4.30
CA GLY A 46 3.68 -15.57 -4.10
C GLY A 46 3.62 -14.80 -2.79
N SER A 47 4.61 -14.95 -1.90
CA SER A 47 4.66 -14.16 -0.68
C SER A 47 5.11 -12.74 -0.98
N GLU A 48 4.78 -11.81 -0.08
CA GLU A 48 5.16 -10.40 -0.23
C GLU A 48 5.88 -9.91 1.01
N LEU A 49 6.92 -9.11 0.79
CA LEU A 49 7.68 -8.48 1.86
C LEU A 49 7.46 -6.97 1.80
N VAL A 50 6.97 -6.38 2.89
CA VAL A 50 6.83 -4.93 2.98
C VAL A 50 8.20 -4.30 3.11
N ILE A 51 8.54 -3.41 2.18
CA ILE A 51 9.84 -2.72 2.17
C ILE A 51 9.71 -1.23 2.42
N HIS A 52 8.48 -0.70 2.41
CA HIS A 52 8.22 0.73 2.60
C HIS A 52 6.77 0.93 3.03
N ALA A 53 6.56 1.77 4.03
CA ALA A 53 5.22 2.16 4.45
C ALA A 53 5.28 3.55 5.05
N MET A 54 4.40 4.46 4.59
CA MET A 54 4.32 5.81 5.11
C MET A 54 2.96 6.41 4.75
N LYS A 55 2.67 7.59 5.26
CA LYS A 55 1.47 8.32 4.85
C LYS A 55 1.54 8.57 3.36
N MET A 56 0.40 8.40 2.66
CA MET A 56 0.33 8.55 1.23
C MET A 56 0.74 9.96 0.81
N ARG A 57 1.69 10.04 -0.14
CA ARG A 57 2.11 11.32 -0.71
C ARG A 57 1.11 11.77 -1.77
N PRO A 58 0.93 13.09 -1.96
CA PRO A 58 -0.05 13.61 -2.93
C PRO A 58 0.14 13.09 -4.36
N LYS A 59 1.35 12.71 -4.75
CA LYS A 59 1.63 12.20 -6.09
C LYS A 59 0.86 10.93 -6.43
N TYR A 60 0.36 10.19 -5.42
CA TYR A 60 -0.41 8.96 -5.62
C TYR A 60 -1.92 9.17 -5.60
N ARG A 61 -2.37 10.42 -5.45
CA ARG A 61 -3.80 10.73 -5.41
C ARG A 61 -4.53 10.28 -6.66
N ARG A 62 -3.85 10.32 -7.80
CA ARG A 62 -4.40 9.88 -9.08
C ARG A 62 -4.79 8.40 -9.11
N LEU A 63 -4.27 7.61 -8.18
CA LEU A 63 -4.56 6.18 -8.11
C LEU A 63 -5.82 5.88 -7.31
N LEU A 64 -6.37 6.87 -6.60
CA LEU A 64 -7.55 6.67 -5.77
C LEU A 64 -8.82 6.63 -6.64
N PRO A 65 -9.77 5.71 -6.31
CA PRO A 65 -11.04 5.66 -7.03
C PRO A 65 -11.89 6.89 -6.70
N GLY A 66 -12.68 7.34 -7.68
CA GLY A 66 -13.67 8.40 -7.47
C GLY A 66 -13.17 9.82 -7.54
N ASP A 67 -11.94 10.03 -7.92
CA ASP A 67 -11.39 11.39 -8.13
C ASP A 67 -11.68 11.89 -9.53
#